data_53b592ee75c5ac1685f1571dadcd0a6e
#
_entry.id   53b592ee75c5ac1685f1571dadcd0a6e
#
_cell.length_a   1.000
_cell.length_b   1.000
_cell.length_c   1.000
_cell.angle_alpha   90.00
_cell.angle_beta   90.00
_cell.angle_gamma   90.00
#
_symmetry.space_group_name_H-M   'P 1'
#
loop_
_entity.id
_entity.type
_entity.pdbx_description
1 polymer ?
#
loop_
_entity_poly.entity_id
_entity_poly.type
_entity_poly.pdbx_seq_one_letter_code
_entity_poly.pdbx_strand_id
1 'polypeptide(L)'
;LLFQAVLVATRPTACWVRAVYAFDTASSTEWAFPRTFSADTWVDISATLEIKLAAMACYTSELRDYPHPRSLDSLRYRARAWGNQQCLDAAEVFMTVRRALHDGETPV
;
A
#
# COMPACT_ATOMS: atom_id res chain seq x y z
N LEU A 1 -2.62 -15.56 -6.11
CA LEU A 1 -1.66 -16.05 -7.10
C LEU A 1 -0.41 -15.18 -7.20
N LEU A 2 -0.56 -13.88 -7.48
CA LEU A 2 0.58 -12.97 -7.58
C LEU A 2 1.41 -12.91 -6.29
N PHE A 3 0.76 -12.79 -5.15
CA PHE A 3 1.44 -12.75 -3.85
C PHE A 3 2.30 -13.99 -3.62
N GLN A 4 1.74 -15.17 -3.89
CA GLN A 4 2.47 -16.42 -3.74
C GLN A 4 3.62 -16.53 -4.74
N ALA A 5 3.42 -16.08 -5.97
CA ALA A 5 4.47 -16.05 -6.99
C ALA A 5 5.64 -15.15 -6.57
N VAL A 6 5.33 -13.98 -6.01
CA VAL A 6 6.35 -13.07 -5.48
C VAL A 6 7.13 -13.70 -4.32
N LEU A 7 6.45 -14.38 -3.40
CA LEU A 7 7.12 -15.07 -2.30
C LEU A 7 8.10 -16.14 -2.80
N VAL A 8 7.74 -16.87 -3.84
CA VAL A 8 8.63 -17.87 -4.45
C VAL A 8 9.80 -17.19 -5.16
N ALA A 9 9.53 -16.17 -5.96
CA ALA A 9 10.54 -15.46 -6.75
C ALA A 9 11.56 -14.72 -5.87
N THR A 10 11.16 -14.30 -4.68
CA THR A 10 12.01 -13.54 -3.76
C THR A 10 12.64 -14.38 -2.64
N ARG A 11 12.61 -15.71 -2.75
CA ARG A 11 13.29 -16.58 -1.79
C ARG A 11 14.77 -16.22 -1.70
N PRO A 12 15.36 -16.15 -0.49
CA PRO A 12 16.75 -15.72 -0.32
C PRO A 12 17.77 -16.54 -1.11
N THR A 13 17.45 -17.79 -1.42
CA THR A 13 18.30 -18.68 -2.23
C THR A 13 18.18 -18.41 -3.72
N ALA A 14 17.09 -17.77 -4.16
CA ALA A 14 16.82 -17.49 -5.57
C ALA A 14 17.24 -16.08 -5.97
N CYS A 15 17.19 -15.15 -5.02
CA CYS A 15 17.60 -13.77 -5.24
C CYS A 15 17.96 -13.14 -3.89
N TRP A 16 18.49 -11.95 -3.93
CA TRP A 16 18.91 -11.23 -2.71
C TRP A 16 18.06 -9.97 -2.48
N VAL A 17 16.79 -10.09 -2.74
CA VAL A 17 15.80 -9.08 -2.35
C VAL A 17 15.80 -8.99 -0.81
N ARG A 18 16.07 -7.81 -0.29
CA ARG A 18 16.24 -7.57 1.15
C ARG A 18 14.94 -7.30 1.88
N ALA A 19 13.93 -6.83 1.17
CA ALA A 19 12.64 -6.52 1.78
C ALA A 19 11.51 -6.79 0.79
N VAL A 20 10.40 -7.30 1.31
CA VAL A 20 9.16 -7.52 0.56
C VAL A 20 8.04 -6.86 1.36
N TYR A 21 7.27 -6.02 0.69
CA TYR A 21 6.14 -5.30 1.28
C TYR A 21 4.88 -5.62 0.51
N ALA A 22 3.78 -5.74 1.23
CA ALA A 22 2.45 -5.77 0.65
C ALA A 22 1.86 -4.36 0.72
N PHE A 23 1.09 -3.97 -0.29
CA PHE A 23 0.47 -2.68 -0.35
C PHE A 23 -1.06 -2.79 -0.35
N ASP A 24 -1.70 -1.70 0.02
CA ASP A 24 -3.15 -1.56 0.05
C ASP A 24 -3.68 -1.33 -1.36
N THR A 25 -4.65 -2.14 -1.78
CA THR A 25 -5.26 -2.03 -3.12
C THR A 25 -6.74 -1.74 -2.99
N ALA A 26 -7.18 -0.62 -3.53
CA ALA A 26 -8.57 -0.20 -3.50
C ALA A 26 -9.50 -1.30 -4.06
N SER A 27 -10.59 -1.55 -3.38
CA SER A 27 -11.61 -2.58 -3.59
C SER A 27 -11.14 -4.02 -3.30
N SER A 28 -9.87 -4.31 -3.44
CA SER A 28 -9.35 -5.64 -3.13
C SER A 28 -9.12 -5.82 -1.63
N THR A 29 -8.52 -4.83 -0.98
CA THR A 29 -8.24 -4.87 0.45
C THR A 29 -9.52 -4.82 1.27
N GLU A 30 -10.45 -3.92 0.93
CA GLU A 30 -11.71 -3.75 1.65
C GLU A 30 -12.58 -5.01 1.61
N TRP A 31 -12.53 -5.75 0.51
CA TRP A 31 -13.40 -6.91 0.28
C TRP A 31 -12.70 -8.25 0.42
N ALA A 32 -11.52 -8.28 1.02
CA ALA A 32 -10.71 -9.49 1.19
C ALA A 32 -11.11 -10.32 2.42
N PHE A 33 -12.39 -10.30 2.80
CA PHE A 33 -12.88 -11.03 3.96
C PHE A 33 -12.54 -12.53 3.89
N PRO A 34 -12.17 -13.18 4.98
CA PRO A 34 -11.92 -12.63 6.32
C PRO A 34 -10.49 -12.16 6.55
N ARG A 35 -9.67 -12.03 5.51
CA ARG A 35 -8.28 -11.59 5.63
C ARG A 35 -8.22 -10.13 6.07
N THR A 36 -7.19 -9.80 6.84
CA THR A 36 -6.95 -8.44 7.29
C THR A 36 -5.63 -7.93 6.73
N PHE A 37 -5.60 -6.63 6.39
CA PHE A 37 -4.37 -5.94 6.04
C PHE A 37 -3.89 -5.19 7.28
N SER A 38 -2.71 -5.56 7.77
CA SER A 38 -2.12 -4.95 8.97
C SER A 38 -0.95 -4.06 8.56
N ALA A 39 -1.22 -2.75 8.45
CA ALA A 39 -0.19 -1.79 8.13
C ALA A 39 0.85 -1.69 9.26
N ASP A 40 2.12 -1.66 8.89
CA ASP A 40 3.23 -1.42 9.82
C ASP A 40 4.18 -0.33 9.34
N THR A 41 3.96 0.19 8.14
CA THR A 41 4.79 1.24 7.55
C THR A 41 3.89 2.29 6.89
N TRP A 42 4.09 3.55 7.27
CA TRP A 42 3.35 4.69 6.71
C TRP A 42 4.32 5.57 5.95
N VAL A 43 3.97 5.89 4.71
CA VAL A 43 4.74 6.83 3.88
C VAL A 43 3.92 8.11 3.74
N ASP A 44 4.49 9.22 4.16
CA ASP A 44 3.84 10.52 4.06
C ASP A 44 3.70 10.91 2.58
N ILE A 45 2.46 11.07 2.12
CA ILE A 45 2.14 11.51 0.76
C ILE A 45 1.38 12.84 0.76
N SER A 46 1.47 13.61 1.84
CA SER A 46 0.74 14.87 1.96
C SER A 46 1.02 15.82 0.79
N ALA A 47 2.25 15.85 0.32
CA ALA A 47 2.65 16.71 -0.81
C ALA A 47 2.28 16.13 -2.20
N THR A 48 1.95 14.85 -2.29
CA THR A 48 1.75 14.15 -3.57
C THR A 48 0.37 13.54 -3.73
N LEU A 49 -0.52 13.68 -2.75
CA LEU A 49 -1.85 13.10 -2.81
C LEU A 49 -2.61 13.55 -4.07
N GLU A 50 -2.56 14.83 -4.41
CA GLU A 50 -3.28 15.35 -5.59
C GLU A 50 -2.70 14.78 -6.89
N ILE A 51 -1.40 14.54 -6.95
CA ILE A 51 -0.75 13.88 -8.09
C ILE A 51 -1.26 12.45 -8.22
N LYS A 52 -1.35 11.73 -7.10
CA LYS A 52 -1.90 10.37 -7.07
C LYS A 52 -3.33 10.33 -7.60
N LEU A 53 -4.19 11.24 -7.15
CA LEU A 53 -5.57 11.31 -7.59
C LEU A 53 -5.67 11.67 -9.07
N ALA A 54 -4.85 12.60 -9.55
CA ALA A 54 -4.81 12.95 -10.96
C ALA A 54 -4.34 11.77 -11.82
N ALA A 55 -3.37 11.01 -11.36
CA ALA A 55 -2.91 9.79 -12.03
C ALA A 55 -4.03 8.75 -12.10
N MET A 56 -4.76 8.55 -11.02
CA MET A 56 -5.90 7.61 -11.01
C MET A 56 -7.02 8.05 -11.95
N ALA A 57 -7.24 9.36 -12.08
CA ALA A 57 -8.26 9.90 -12.98
C ALA A 57 -7.99 9.56 -14.46
N CYS A 58 -6.75 9.22 -14.81
CA CYS A 58 -6.41 8.77 -16.17
C CYS A 58 -6.89 7.36 -16.46
N TYR A 59 -7.19 6.56 -15.45
CA TYR A 59 -7.70 5.19 -15.61
C TYR A 59 -9.23 5.18 -15.65
N THR A 60 -9.80 5.79 -16.69
CA THR A 60 -11.24 6.01 -16.79
C THR A 60 -12.05 4.70 -16.72
N SER A 61 -11.53 3.60 -17.22
CA SER A 61 -12.21 2.30 -17.17
C SER A 61 -12.24 1.69 -15.76
N GLU A 62 -11.34 2.12 -14.87
CA GLU A 62 -11.23 1.60 -13.50
C GLU A 62 -11.95 2.48 -12.48
N LEU A 63 -12.20 3.74 -12.80
CA LEU A 63 -12.90 4.66 -11.91
C LEU A 63 -14.35 4.24 -11.72
N ARG A 64 -14.84 4.46 -10.51
CA ARG A 64 -16.23 4.27 -10.14
C ARG A 64 -16.72 5.47 -9.35
N ASP A 65 -18.02 5.64 -9.28
CA ASP A 65 -18.62 6.71 -8.51
C ASP A 65 -18.63 6.38 -7.02
N TYR A 66 -18.49 7.41 -6.19
CA TYR A 66 -18.66 7.26 -4.75
C TYR A 66 -20.04 6.67 -4.43
N PRO A 67 -20.18 5.73 -3.49
CA PRO A 67 -19.21 5.32 -2.46
C PRO A 67 -18.33 4.11 -2.81
N HIS A 68 -18.12 3.82 -4.06
CA HIS A 68 -17.24 2.72 -4.45
C HIS A 68 -15.79 3.00 -3.99
N PRO A 69 -15.04 1.99 -3.46
CA PRO A 69 -13.66 2.20 -3.01
C PRO A 69 -12.71 2.77 -4.07
N ARG A 70 -12.99 2.53 -5.35
CA ARG A 70 -12.20 3.09 -6.46
C ARG A 70 -12.68 4.45 -6.94
N SER A 71 -13.50 5.15 -6.18
CA SER A 71 -13.81 6.55 -6.47
C SER A 71 -12.66 7.45 -6.03
N LEU A 72 -12.50 8.61 -6.67
CA LEU A 72 -11.48 9.57 -6.26
C LEU A 72 -11.71 10.05 -4.82
N ASP A 73 -12.97 10.25 -4.44
CA ASP A 73 -13.30 10.66 -3.07
C ASP A 73 -12.89 9.59 -2.05
N SER A 74 -13.17 8.32 -2.32
CA SER A 74 -12.79 7.23 -1.43
C SER A 74 -11.28 7.09 -1.30
N LEU A 75 -10.55 7.26 -2.40
CA LEU A 75 -9.08 7.23 -2.37
C LEU A 75 -8.53 8.37 -1.50
N ARG A 76 -9.12 9.56 -1.62
CA ARG A 76 -8.74 10.72 -0.78
C ARG A 76 -9.02 10.45 0.69
N TYR A 77 -10.21 10.00 1.02
CA TYR A 77 -10.60 9.71 2.41
C TYR A 77 -9.71 8.64 3.03
N ARG A 78 -9.40 7.60 2.26
CA ARG A 78 -8.57 6.50 2.72
C ARG A 78 -7.14 6.97 3.00
N ALA A 79 -6.55 7.76 2.12
CA ALA A 79 -5.21 8.32 2.34
C ALA A 79 -5.17 9.19 3.59
N ARG A 80 -6.21 9.98 3.82
CA ARG A 80 -6.30 10.82 5.02
C ARG A 80 -6.52 9.98 6.28
N ALA A 81 -7.36 8.96 6.22
CA ALA A 81 -7.57 8.06 7.36
C ALA A 81 -6.29 7.33 7.76
N TRP A 82 -5.53 6.85 6.78
CA TRP A 82 -4.22 6.26 7.05
C TRP A 82 -3.25 7.28 7.65
N GLY A 83 -3.22 8.49 7.10
CA GLY A 83 -2.38 9.56 7.61
C GLY A 83 -2.68 9.91 9.05
N ASN A 84 -3.96 9.96 9.43
CA ASN A 84 -4.39 10.31 10.78
C ASN A 84 -3.82 9.38 11.84
N GLN A 85 -3.56 8.12 11.51
CA GLN A 85 -2.96 7.17 12.45
C GLN A 85 -1.54 7.59 12.88
N GLN A 86 -0.88 8.42 12.09
CA GLN A 86 0.47 8.92 12.37
C GLN A 86 0.51 10.45 12.44
N CYS A 87 -0.64 11.12 12.59
CA CYS A 87 -0.76 12.58 12.56
C CYS A 87 -0.17 13.22 11.29
N LEU A 88 -0.34 12.54 10.16
CA LEU A 88 0.02 13.03 8.83
C LEU A 88 -1.26 13.44 8.10
N ASP A 89 -1.15 14.38 7.18
CA ASP A 89 -2.27 14.83 6.35
C ASP A 89 -2.79 13.70 5.45
N ALA A 90 -1.87 12.96 4.87
CA ALA A 90 -2.19 11.79 4.04
C ALA A 90 -1.02 10.82 4.03
N ALA A 91 -1.30 9.54 3.97
CA ALA A 91 -0.28 8.51 3.90
C ALA A 91 -0.69 7.34 2.99
N GLU A 92 0.29 6.68 2.42
CA GLU A 92 0.18 5.32 1.92
C GLU A 92 0.74 4.35 2.95
N VAL A 93 0.18 3.16 3.00
CA VAL A 93 0.56 2.16 3.98
C VAL A 93 1.05 0.89 3.33
N PHE A 94 1.95 0.23 4.05
CA PHE A 94 2.52 -1.04 3.63
C PHE A 94 2.53 -2.00 4.82
N MET A 95 2.44 -3.28 4.50
CA MET A 95 2.64 -4.35 5.46
C MET A 95 3.93 -5.07 5.11
N THR A 96 4.85 -5.13 6.06
CA THR A 96 6.11 -5.84 5.87
C THR A 96 5.85 -7.34 5.85
N VAL A 97 6.17 -7.99 4.74
CA VAL A 97 6.15 -9.45 4.63
C VAL A 97 7.42 -10.00 5.24
N ARG A 98 8.57 -9.45 4.83
CA ARG A 98 9.86 -9.74 5.46
C ARG A 98 10.85 -8.64 5.17
N ARG A 99 11.83 -8.51 6.04
CA ARG A 99 12.92 -7.54 5.89
C ARG A 99 14.19 -8.14 6.50
N ALA A 100 15.27 -8.11 5.74
CA ALA A 100 16.58 -8.53 6.20
C ALA A 100 17.48 -7.31 6.36
N LEU A 101 18.17 -7.21 7.49
CA LEU A 101 19.16 -6.19 7.75
C LEU A 101 20.54 -6.81 7.64
N HIS A 102 21.47 -6.10 6.99
CA HIS A 102 22.86 -6.50 6.96
C HIS A 102 23.55 -6.08 8.26
N ASP A 103 24.70 -6.70 8.52
CA ASP A 103 25.52 -6.36 9.68
C ASP A 103 25.85 -4.86 9.69
N GLY A 104 25.63 -4.22 10.82
CA GLY A 104 25.82 -2.78 10.98
C GLY A 104 24.64 -1.90 10.59
N GLU A 105 23.61 -2.43 9.95
CA GLU A 105 22.37 -1.69 9.67
C GLU A 105 21.44 -1.72 10.88
N THR A 106 20.68 -0.63 11.06
CA THR A 106 19.68 -0.54 12.11
C THR A 106 18.27 -0.53 11.52
N PRO A 107 17.25 -0.96 12.27
CA PRO A 107 15.85 -0.98 11.79
C PRO A 107 15.17 0.39 11.74
N VAL A 108 15.91 1.47 11.85
CA VAL A 108 15.37 2.85 11.84
C VAL A 108 15.55 3.50 10.50
#